data_f1cdeda11a099c42a16345e17becf0fc
#
_entry.id   f1cdeda11a099c42a16345e17becf0fc
#
_cell.length_a   1.000
_cell.length_b   1.000
_cell.length_c   1.000
_cell.angle_alpha   90.00
_cell.angle_beta   90.00
_cell.angle_gamma   90.00
#
_symmetry.space_group_name_H-M   'P 1'
#
loop_
_entity.id
_entity.type
_entity.pdbx_description
1 polymer ?
#
loop_
_entity_poly.entity_id
_entity_poly.type
_entity_poly.pdbx_seq_one_letter_code
_entity_poly.pdbx_strand_id
1 'polypeptide(L)'
;MAYLRRLDEQAKELGFEVIDFAIANPFTFPLEKVKAEVERVGIDCVCTTTLNADTNPISPDPAIRQKAVEAMKKCVDICNYLNAPILGGVNYAGWGYLTKKPRTEQEWAWGVENMRQVAQYAKETGNVTICVECVNRFETHFLNIAEDAVQFCKDVGTGNMKVHLDCFHMIREEKSFSQAVYTCGKEYLGYIHVNENDRGIPGTGLVPFKEFFEAVAKVGYDGPLVIESFDPSFTELAGNCAIWRQFAKTGEELAIKGLANLKAIAATIPDGPMKIAIGCDEAAYQLKVEIMEHLKGREDVVVTDFGAD
;
A
#
# COMPACT_ATOMS: atom_id res chain seq x y z
N MET A 1 4.14 -19.53 -13.81
CA MET A 1 2.69 -19.79 -13.87
C MET A 1 2.15 -20.44 -12.60
N ALA A 2 2.73 -21.53 -12.13
CA ALA A 2 2.32 -22.16 -10.86
C ALA A 2 2.48 -21.25 -9.63
N TYR A 3 3.39 -20.29 -9.67
CA TYR A 3 3.71 -19.41 -8.55
C TYR A 3 2.63 -18.33 -8.31
N LEU A 4 2.15 -17.64 -9.36
CA LEU A 4 1.05 -16.66 -9.22
C LEU A 4 -0.23 -17.33 -8.68
N ARG A 5 -0.65 -18.46 -9.26
CA ARG A 5 -1.80 -19.23 -8.78
C ARG A 5 -1.74 -19.56 -7.28
N ARG A 6 -0.55 -19.89 -6.80
CA ARG A 6 -0.33 -20.30 -5.42
C ARG A 6 -0.39 -19.13 -4.44
N LEU A 7 0.09 -17.94 -4.83
CA LEU A 7 0.10 -16.75 -3.97
C LEU A 7 -1.30 -16.19 -3.74
N ASP A 8 -2.10 -16.08 -4.79
CA ASP A 8 -3.44 -15.49 -4.71
C ASP A 8 -4.40 -16.37 -3.90
N GLU A 9 -4.39 -17.69 -4.13
CA GLU A 9 -5.14 -18.66 -3.33
C GLU A 9 -4.70 -18.64 -1.87
N GLN A 10 -3.40 -18.67 -1.62
CA GLN A 10 -2.86 -18.62 -0.26
C GLN A 10 -3.20 -17.31 0.46
N ALA A 11 -3.16 -16.16 -0.22
CA ALA A 11 -3.52 -14.88 0.39
C ALA A 11 -4.96 -14.91 0.90
N LYS A 12 -5.90 -15.39 0.08
CA LYS A 12 -7.31 -15.52 0.47
C LYS A 12 -7.53 -16.55 1.57
N GLU A 13 -6.90 -17.73 1.47
CA GLU A 13 -6.96 -18.79 2.50
C GLU A 13 -6.41 -18.33 3.85
N LEU A 14 -5.39 -17.45 3.86
CA LEU A 14 -4.84 -16.85 5.06
C LEU A 14 -5.70 -15.71 5.63
N GLY A 15 -6.77 -15.32 4.94
CA GLY A 15 -7.71 -14.29 5.38
C GLY A 15 -7.32 -12.87 5.01
N PHE A 16 -6.54 -12.69 3.94
CA PHE A 16 -6.36 -11.40 3.29
C PHE A 16 -7.52 -11.10 2.35
N GLU A 17 -7.95 -9.85 2.33
CA GLU A 17 -9.09 -9.39 1.51
C GLU A 17 -8.60 -8.69 0.24
N VAL A 18 -7.36 -8.20 0.23
CA VAL A 18 -6.77 -7.42 -0.85
C VAL A 18 -5.35 -7.92 -1.15
N ILE A 19 -4.99 -7.94 -2.42
CA ILE A 19 -3.62 -8.20 -2.88
C ILE A 19 -3.06 -6.97 -3.62
N ASP A 20 -1.79 -6.65 -3.40
CA ASP A 20 -1.08 -5.59 -4.14
C ASP A 20 -0.20 -6.19 -5.23
N PHE A 21 -0.39 -5.73 -6.47
CA PHE A 21 0.44 -6.11 -7.61
C PHE A 21 1.43 -5.01 -7.95
N ALA A 22 2.72 -5.31 -7.77
CA ALA A 22 3.78 -4.42 -8.21
C ALA A 22 3.94 -4.44 -9.74
N ILE A 23 3.68 -3.30 -10.39
CA ILE A 23 3.86 -3.12 -11.83
C ILE A 23 5.29 -2.62 -12.08
N ALA A 24 6.24 -3.57 -12.18
CA ALA A 24 7.65 -3.23 -12.42
C ALA A 24 7.87 -2.65 -13.83
N ASN A 25 7.16 -3.17 -14.83
CA ASN A 25 7.17 -2.64 -16.20
C ASN A 25 5.77 -2.75 -16.81
N PRO A 26 5.08 -1.61 -17.03
CA PRO A 26 3.68 -1.63 -17.49
C PRO A 26 3.52 -2.15 -18.92
N PHE A 27 4.59 -2.15 -19.74
CA PHE A 27 4.52 -2.61 -21.13
C PHE A 27 4.66 -4.13 -21.27
N THR A 28 5.16 -4.80 -20.24
CA THR A 28 5.34 -6.26 -20.20
C THR A 28 4.56 -6.94 -19.08
N PHE A 29 3.75 -6.19 -18.34
CA PHE A 29 2.92 -6.71 -17.28
C PHE A 29 1.96 -7.80 -17.79
N PRO A 30 1.87 -8.97 -17.14
CA PRO A 30 1.09 -10.11 -17.65
C PRO A 30 -0.42 -9.96 -17.36
N LEU A 31 -1.01 -8.88 -17.89
CA LEU A 31 -2.33 -8.35 -17.54
C LEU A 31 -3.46 -9.40 -17.58
N GLU A 32 -3.59 -10.12 -18.71
CA GLU A 32 -4.65 -11.12 -18.88
C GLU A 32 -4.55 -12.27 -17.85
N LYS A 33 -3.32 -12.65 -17.50
CA LYS A 33 -3.10 -13.73 -16.52
C LYS A 33 -3.45 -13.28 -15.12
N VAL A 34 -3.04 -12.06 -14.75
CA VAL A 34 -3.36 -11.47 -13.44
C VAL A 34 -4.88 -11.30 -13.31
N LYS A 35 -5.54 -10.75 -14.34
CA LYS A 35 -6.99 -10.59 -14.35
C LYS A 35 -7.72 -11.93 -14.13
N ALA A 36 -7.34 -12.95 -14.88
CA ALA A 36 -7.94 -14.27 -14.77
C ALA A 36 -7.77 -14.89 -13.37
N GLU A 37 -6.61 -14.69 -12.72
CA GLU A 37 -6.38 -15.20 -11.37
C GLU A 37 -7.14 -14.40 -10.31
N VAL A 38 -7.17 -13.08 -10.38
CA VAL A 38 -7.96 -12.22 -9.49
C VAL A 38 -9.45 -12.60 -9.53
N GLU A 39 -10.00 -12.77 -10.74
CA GLU A 39 -11.40 -13.18 -10.92
C GLU A 39 -11.65 -14.61 -10.41
N ARG A 40 -10.74 -15.55 -10.67
CA ARG A 40 -10.87 -16.95 -10.23
C ARG A 40 -10.86 -17.07 -8.71
N VAL A 41 -9.99 -16.33 -8.04
CA VAL A 41 -9.84 -16.34 -6.57
C VAL A 41 -10.91 -15.49 -5.90
N GLY A 42 -11.38 -14.43 -6.57
CA GLY A 42 -12.36 -13.48 -6.03
C GLY A 42 -11.77 -12.68 -4.87
N ILE A 43 -10.52 -12.20 -5.00
CA ILE A 43 -9.86 -11.29 -4.07
C ILE A 43 -9.78 -9.90 -4.69
N ASP A 44 -9.96 -8.84 -3.90
CA ASP A 44 -9.77 -7.48 -4.38
C ASP A 44 -8.28 -7.20 -4.63
N CYS A 45 -7.99 -6.26 -5.53
CA CYS A 45 -6.62 -5.90 -5.81
C CYS A 45 -6.40 -4.38 -5.86
N VAL A 46 -5.18 -4.00 -5.55
CA VAL A 46 -4.60 -2.67 -5.76
C VAL A 46 -3.29 -2.84 -6.52
N CYS A 47 -2.72 -1.76 -7.00
CA CYS A 47 -1.44 -1.80 -7.69
C CYS A 47 -0.47 -0.78 -7.11
N THR A 48 0.81 -1.12 -7.19
CA THR A 48 1.92 -0.21 -6.94
C THR A 48 2.86 -0.19 -8.14
N THR A 49 3.60 0.90 -8.30
CA THR A 49 4.67 1.00 -9.28
C THR A 49 5.81 1.84 -8.73
N THR A 50 7.02 1.55 -9.21
CA THR A 50 8.22 2.29 -8.86
C THR A 50 8.91 2.73 -10.15
N LEU A 51 8.97 4.04 -10.37
CA LEU A 51 9.67 4.63 -11.50
C LEU A 51 11.18 4.63 -11.26
N ASN A 52 11.97 4.71 -12.32
CA ASN A 52 13.42 4.70 -12.27
C ASN A 52 14.02 5.96 -12.94
N ALA A 53 15.33 6.01 -13.10
CA ALA A 53 16.01 7.17 -13.70
C ALA A 53 15.57 7.45 -15.15
N ASP A 54 15.19 6.41 -15.92
CA ASP A 54 14.77 6.53 -17.31
C ASP A 54 13.28 6.89 -17.49
N THR A 55 12.51 6.82 -16.41
CA THR A 55 11.09 7.16 -16.32
C THR A 55 10.85 8.10 -15.15
N ASN A 56 11.55 9.23 -15.12
CA ASN A 56 11.59 10.13 -13.97
C ASN A 56 10.82 11.44 -14.25
N PRO A 57 9.65 11.69 -13.63
CA PRO A 57 8.84 12.89 -13.85
C PRO A 57 9.53 14.21 -13.48
N ILE A 58 10.57 14.16 -12.65
CA ILE A 58 11.33 15.35 -12.22
C ILE A 58 12.69 15.49 -12.92
N SER A 59 12.96 14.67 -13.97
CA SER A 59 14.20 14.73 -14.73
C SER A 59 14.38 16.10 -15.40
N PRO A 60 15.61 16.63 -15.50
CA PRO A 60 15.90 17.80 -16.33
C PRO A 60 15.68 17.53 -17.82
N ASP A 61 15.77 16.26 -18.26
CA ASP A 61 15.50 15.85 -19.65
C ASP A 61 13.99 15.71 -19.90
N PRO A 62 13.40 16.53 -20.80
CA PRO A 62 11.98 16.46 -21.12
C PRO A 62 11.57 15.12 -21.75
N ALA A 63 12.48 14.44 -22.48
CA ALA A 63 12.17 13.14 -23.08
C ALA A 63 11.99 12.04 -21.99
N ILE A 64 12.78 12.09 -20.91
CA ILE A 64 12.63 11.20 -19.76
C ILE A 64 11.32 11.48 -19.03
N ARG A 65 10.97 12.77 -18.83
CA ARG A 65 9.67 13.13 -18.22
C ARG A 65 8.49 12.63 -19.04
N GLN A 66 8.55 12.75 -20.37
CA GLN A 66 7.51 12.24 -21.26
C GLN A 66 7.35 10.72 -21.16
N LYS A 67 8.45 9.96 -21.15
CA LYS A 67 8.41 8.51 -20.93
C LYS A 67 7.77 8.15 -19.58
N ALA A 68 8.04 8.94 -18.54
CA ALA A 68 7.41 8.72 -17.24
C ALA A 68 5.87 8.89 -17.30
N VAL A 69 5.39 9.94 -17.95
CA VAL A 69 3.94 10.16 -18.16
C VAL A 69 3.31 9.03 -18.93
N GLU A 70 3.94 8.55 -20.00
CA GLU A 70 3.46 7.42 -20.80
C GLU A 70 3.41 6.11 -19.99
N ALA A 71 4.46 5.81 -19.23
CA ALA A 71 4.51 4.64 -18.36
C ALA A 71 3.41 4.69 -17.29
N MET A 72 3.22 5.85 -16.65
CA MET A 72 2.19 6.04 -15.63
C MET A 72 0.78 5.92 -16.20
N LYS A 73 0.51 6.47 -17.38
CA LYS A 73 -0.79 6.28 -18.06
C LYS A 73 -1.04 4.80 -18.34
N LYS A 74 -0.01 4.06 -18.74
CA LYS A 74 -0.13 2.62 -18.94
C LYS A 74 -0.39 1.85 -17.64
N CYS A 75 0.18 2.28 -16.50
CA CYS A 75 -0.17 1.74 -15.19
C CYS A 75 -1.64 2.02 -14.83
N VAL A 76 -2.15 3.21 -15.15
CA VAL A 76 -3.59 3.54 -14.97
C VAL A 76 -4.48 2.62 -15.81
N ASP A 77 -4.12 2.35 -17.08
CA ASP A 77 -4.85 1.40 -17.93
C ASP A 77 -4.91 0.00 -17.30
N ILE A 78 -3.78 -0.46 -16.74
CA ILE A 78 -3.70 -1.75 -16.03
C ILE A 78 -4.64 -1.75 -14.82
N CYS A 79 -4.59 -0.70 -14.00
CA CYS A 79 -5.48 -0.57 -12.84
C CYS A 79 -6.97 -0.59 -13.25
N ASN A 80 -7.35 0.16 -14.29
CA ASN A 80 -8.71 0.17 -14.79
C ASN A 80 -9.15 -1.23 -15.28
N TYR A 81 -8.29 -1.93 -15.99
CA TYR A 81 -8.58 -3.29 -16.49
C TYR A 81 -8.75 -4.31 -15.35
N LEU A 82 -7.95 -4.19 -14.29
CA LEU A 82 -8.01 -5.05 -13.12
C LEU A 82 -9.16 -4.67 -12.15
N ASN A 83 -9.81 -3.52 -12.34
CA ASN A 83 -10.68 -2.87 -11.37
C ASN A 83 -9.96 -2.52 -10.06
N ALA A 84 -8.66 -2.25 -10.12
CA ALA A 84 -7.86 -1.81 -8.97
C ALA A 84 -8.07 -0.30 -8.74
N PRO A 85 -8.64 0.12 -7.61
CA PRO A 85 -9.00 1.54 -7.40
C PRO A 85 -7.82 2.41 -7.01
N ILE A 86 -6.67 1.81 -6.69
CA ILE A 86 -5.47 2.49 -6.17
C ILE A 86 -4.25 2.13 -7.02
N LEU A 87 -3.47 3.16 -7.37
CA LEU A 87 -2.13 3.05 -7.91
C LEU A 87 -1.16 3.75 -6.96
N GLY A 88 -0.49 3.01 -6.09
CA GLY A 88 0.47 3.50 -5.11
C GLY A 88 1.92 3.47 -5.60
N GLY A 89 2.85 3.74 -4.68
CA GLY A 89 4.28 3.58 -4.87
C GLY A 89 5.05 4.86 -5.19
N VAL A 90 6.32 4.70 -5.58
CA VAL A 90 7.21 5.81 -5.95
C VAL A 90 6.98 6.16 -7.43
N ASN A 91 5.86 6.82 -7.68
CA ASN A 91 5.32 7.08 -9.01
C ASN A 91 5.49 8.54 -9.48
N TYR A 92 6.17 9.37 -8.71
CA TYR A 92 6.35 10.82 -8.90
C TYR A 92 7.81 11.23 -9.18
N ALA A 93 8.78 10.35 -8.93
CA ALA A 93 10.21 10.55 -9.14
C ALA A 93 10.89 9.21 -9.46
N GLY A 94 12.10 9.23 -10.01
CA GLY A 94 12.90 8.01 -10.15
C GLY A 94 13.40 7.52 -8.79
N TRP A 95 13.01 6.32 -8.38
CA TRP A 95 13.51 5.69 -7.16
C TRP A 95 15.02 5.48 -7.23
N GLY A 96 15.71 5.85 -6.15
CA GLY A 96 17.18 5.81 -6.10
C GLY A 96 17.88 6.91 -6.91
N TYR A 97 17.14 7.77 -7.61
CA TYR A 97 17.71 8.93 -8.27
C TYR A 97 17.94 10.05 -7.26
N LEU A 98 19.20 10.25 -6.88
CA LEU A 98 19.62 11.25 -5.86
C LEU A 98 20.56 12.27 -6.48
N THR A 99 20.12 13.53 -6.54
CA THR A 99 20.92 14.65 -7.03
C THR A 99 22.02 15.10 -6.06
N LYS A 100 22.03 14.54 -4.84
CA LYS A 100 22.91 14.96 -3.72
C LYS A 100 22.72 16.41 -3.29
N LYS A 101 21.56 16.97 -3.60
CA LYS A 101 21.13 18.33 -3.23
C LYS A 101 19.67 18.26 -2.79
N PRO A 102 19.19 19.21 -1.98
CA PRO A 102 17.77 19.36 -1.73
C PRO A 102 17.00 19.52 -3.05
N ARG A 103 15.75 19.06 -3.07
CA ARG A 103 14.87 19.28 -4.23
C ARG A 103 14.81 20.77 -4.58
N THR A 104 14.70 21.04 -5.86
CA THR A 104 14.58 22.39 -6.38
C THR A 104 13.12 22.75 -6.69
N GLU A 105 12.82 24.06 -6.76
CA GLU A 105 11.50 24.53 -7.22
C GLU A 105 11.19 24.05 -8.65
N GLN A 106 12.22 23.90 -9.47
CA GLN A 106 12.05 23.44 -10.85
C GLN A 106 11.69 21.95 -10.92
N GLU A 107 12.30 21.09 -10.09
CA GLU A 107 11.92 19.67 -9.97
C GLU A 107 10.47 19.55 -9.46
N TRP A 108 10.09 20.39 -8.48
CA TRP A 108 8.72 20.46 -7.99
C TRP A 108 7.73 20.82 -9.11
N ALA A 109 8.02 21.88 -9.86
CA ALA A 109 7.17 22.32 -10.97
C ALA A 109 7.01 21.21 -12.04
N TRP A 110 8.10 20.52 -12.41
CA TRP A 110 8.03 19.40 -13.35
C TRP A 110 7.21 18.23 -12.78
N GLY A 111 7.43 17.87 -11.53
CA GLY A 111 6.68 16.82 -10.86
C GLY A 111 5.17 17.10 -10.86
N VAL A 112 4.79 18.31 -10.44
CA VAL A 112 3.39 18.77 -10.41
C VAL A 112 2.76 18.75 -11.81
N GLU A 113 3.44 19.27 -12.82
CA GLU A 113 2.93 19.32 -14.19
C GLU A 113 2.72 17.91 -14.76
N ASN A 114 3.71 17.03 -14.63
CA ASN A 114 3.65 15.68 -15.19
C ASN A 114 2.62 14.81 -14.45
N MET A 115 2.58 14.89 -13.12
CA MET A 115 1.60 14.13 -12.35
C MET A 115 0.17 14.65 -12.53
N ARG A 116 -0.01 15.94 -12.81
CA ARG A 116 -1.33 16.47 -13.22
C ARG A 116 -1.85 15.83 -14.49
N GLN A 117 -1.01 15.66 -15.51
CA GLN A 117 -1.38 14.98 -16.76
C GLN A 117 -1.82 13.52 -16.50
N VAL A 118 -1.08 12.82 -15.64
CA VAL A 118 -1.39 11.42 -15.28
C VAL A 118 -2.69 11.33 -14.49
N ALA A 119 -2.85 12.18 -13.47
CA ALA A 119 -4.04 12.20 -12.63
C ALA A 119 -5.30 12.60 -13.39
N GLN A 120 -5.17 13.53 -14.33
CA GLN A 120 -6.27 13.91 -15.22
C GLN A 120 -6.67 12.76 -16.14
N TYR A 121 -5.68 12.07 -16.74
CA TYR A 121 -5.93 10.86 -17.52
C TYR A 121 -6.66 9.78 -16.72
N ALA A 122 -6.26 9.55 -15.47
CA ALA A 122 -6.91 8.59 -14.58
C ALA A 122 -8.40 8.93 -14.33
N LYS A 123 -8.75 10.22 -14.23
CA LYS A 123 -10.15 10.66 -14.10
C LYS A 123 -10.96 10.52 -15.39
N GLU A 124 -10.32 10.72 -16.52
CA GLU A 124 -10.97 10.63 -17.83
C GLU A 124 -11.24 9.18 -18.25
N THR A 125 -10.40 8.24 -17.82
CA THR A 125 -10.45 6.83 -18.22
C THR A 125 -11.09 5.90 -17.18
N GLY A 126 -11.26 6.36 -15.94
CA GLY A 126 -11.80 5.54 -14.85
C GLY A 126 -11.83 6.27 -13.51
N ASN A 127 -11.68 5.51 -12.43
CA ASN A 127 -11.74 6.04 -11.05
C ASN A 127 -10.48 5.70 -10.24
N VAL A 128 -9.31 5.61 -10.88
CA VAL A 128 -8.07 5.29 -10.19
C VAL A 128 -7.60 6.48 -9.37
N THR A 129 -7.39 6.24 -8.08
CA THR A 129 -6.70 7.17 -7.18
C THR A 129 -5.20 6.92 -7.25
N ILE A 130 -4.42 7.96 -7.53
CA ILE A 130 -2.97 7.88 -7.56
C ILE A 130 -2.44 8.27 -6.18
N CYS A 131 -1.71 7.37 -5.52
CA CYS A 131 -1.17 7.58 -4.20
C CYS A 131 0.35 7.69 -4.26
N VAL A 132 0.90 8.85 -3.88
CA VAL A 132 2.34 9.12 -3.87
C VAL A 132 2.94 8.63 -2.55
N GLU A 133 3.90 7.73 -2.63
CA GLU A 133 4.53 7.14 -1.47
C GLU A 133 5.65 8.03 -0.91
N CYS A 134 5.55 8.41 0.36
CA CYS A 134 6.64 9.04 1.06
C CYS A 134 7.69 7.99 1.40
N VAL A 135 8.86 8.04 0.74
CA VAL A 135 9.94 7.10 1.01
C VAL A 135 11.12 7.79 1.69
N ASN A 136 11.97 7.02 2.36
CA ASN A 136 13.08 7.55 3.14
C ASN A 136 14.11 8.28 2.27
N ARG A 137 14.91 9.13 2.92
CA ARG A 137 15.94 9.99 2.31
C ARG A 137 17.07 9.27 1.56
N PHE A 138 17.19 7.97 1.71
CA PHE A 138 18.18 7.16 1.00
C PHE A 138 17.65 6.68 -0.35
N GLU A 139 16.33 6.78 -0.57
CA GLU A 139 15.64 6.33 -1.76
C GLU A 139 15.13 7.47 -2.64
N THR A 140 14.79 8.61 -2.04
CA THR A 140 14.48 9.85 -2.79
C THR A 140 14.90 11.10 -2.02
N HIS A 141 15.15 12.17 -2.77
CA HIS A 141 15.33 13.53 -2.21
C HIS A 141 14.07 14.40 -2.38
N PHE A 142 12.97 13.85 -2.89
CA PHE A 142 11.82 14.64 -3.36
C PHE A 142 10.65 14.65 -2.37
N LEU A 143 10.04 13.51 -2.02
CA LEU A 143 8.96 13.40 -1.03
C LEU A 143 9.34 12.41 0.07
N ASN A 144 9.62 12.92 1.27
CA ASN A 144 10.03 12.09 2.41
C ASN A 144 9.00 12.08 3.55
N ILE A 145 8.15 13.10 3.66
CA ILE A 145 7.20 13.27 4.76
C ILE A 145 5.78 13.58 4.26
N ALA A 146 4.79 13.25 5.07
CA ALA A 146 3.37 13.47 4.77
C ALA A 146 3.03 14.92 4.43
N GLU A 147 3.64 15.91 5.11
CA GLU A 147 3.39 17.33 4.87
C GLU A 147 3.74 17.74 3.43
N ASP A 148 4.91 17.33 2.94
CA ASP A 148 5.34 17.58 1.57
C ASP A 148 4.45 16.87 0.54
N ALA A 149 4.07 15.61 0.82
CA ALA A 149 3.22 14.86 -0.09
C ALA A 149 1.80 15.43 -0.18
N VAL A 150 1.23 15.89 0.93
CA VAL A 150 -0.07 16.58 0.94
C VAL A 150 0.02 17.88 0.14
N GLN A 151 1.10 18.67 0.30
CA GLN A 151 1.30 19.88 -0.48
C GLN A 151 1.45 19.57 -1.98
N PHE A 152 2.17 18.51 -2.31
CA PHE A 152 2.30 18.04 -3.70
C PHE A 152 0.94 17.66 -4.31
N CYS A 153 0.11 16.91 -3.59
CA CYS A 153 -1.24 16.56 -4.04
C CYS A 153 -2.13 17.80 -4.24
N LYS A 154 -2.02 18.82 -3.35
CA LYS A 154 -2.72 20.11 -3.49
C LYS A 154 -2.29 20.86 -4.74
N ASP A 155 -0.99 20.92 -4.99
CA ASP A 155 -0.42 21.66 -6.13
C ASP A 155 -0.75 20.94 -7.47
N VAL A 156 -0.83 19.60 -7.50
CA VAL A 156 -1.36 18.87 -8.65
C VAL A 156 -2.82 19.22 -8.90
N GLY A 157 -3.65 19.31 -7.87
CA GLY A 157 -4.96 19.97 -7.89
C GLY A 157 -6.08 19.24 -8.64
N THR A 158 -5.93 17.94 -8.92
CA THR A 158 -6.93 17.14 -9.66
C THR A 158 -7.97 16.48 -8.77
N GLY A 159 -7.70 16.37 -7.44
CA GLY A 159 -8.61 15.79 -6.46
C GLY A 159 -8.56 14.26 -6.34
N ASN A 160 -7.85 13.56 -7.25
CA ASN A 160 -7.63 12.11 -7.21
C ASN A 160 -6.16 11.72 -6.95
N MET A 161 -5.35 12.69 -6.51
CA MET A 161 -4.02 12.45 -5.96
C MET A 161 -4.10 12.40 -4.45
N LYS A 162 -3.54 11.36 -3.85
CA LYS A 162 -3.49 11.16 -2.39
C LYS A 162 -2.11 10.69 -1.94
N VAL A 163 -1.94 10.58 -0.64
CA VAL A 163 -0.70 10.16 0.00
C VAL A 163 -0.74 8.67 0.29
N HIS A 164 0.34 8.00 0.02
CA HIS A 164 0.63 6.64 0.45
C HIS A 164 1.63 6.71 1.61
N LEU A 165 1.20 6.27 2.79
CA LEU A 165 2.05 6.17 3.98
C LEU A 165 2.57 4.74 4.13
N ASP A 166 3.87 4.60 4.31
CA ASP A 166 4.53 3.32 4.61
C ASP A 166 5.28 3.41 5.94
N CYS A 167 4.91 2.55 6.89
CA CYS A 167 5.47 2.54 8.25
C CYS A 167 6.99 2.32 8.27
N PHE A 168 7.56 1.56 7.33
CA PHE A 168 9.01 1.38 7.19
C PHE A 168 9.73 2.69 6.87
N HIS A 169 9.14 3.54 6.03
CA HIS A 169 9.70 4.84 5.71
C HIS A 169 9.42 5.87 6.80
N MET A 170 8.21 5.88 7.36
CA MET A 170 7.80 6.79 8.44
C MET A 170 8.69 6.69 9.67
N ILE A 171 9.14 5.49 10.06
CA ILE A 171 10.01 5.31 11.24
C ILE A 171 11.35 6.05 11.11
N ARG A 172 11.75 6.38 9.88
CA ARG A 172 12.97 7.13 9.57
C ARG A 172 12.73 8.62 9.43
N GLU A 173 11.62 9.01 8.84
CA GLU A 173 11.41 10.38 8.36
C GLU A 173 10.45 11.18 9.25
N GLU A 174 9.40 10.57 9.77
CA GLU A 174 8.38 11.25 10.56
C GLU A 174 8.79 11.38 12.03
N LYS A 175 8.38 12.48 12.65
CA LYS A 175 8.59 12.68 14.09
C LYS A 175 7.50 12.06 14.93
N SER A 176 6.32 11.85 14.34
CA SER A 176 5.16 11.23 14.97
C SER A 176 4.31 10.57 13.89
N PHE A 177 3.97 9.30 14.08
CA PHE A 177 3.09 8.55 13.21
C PHE A 177 1.68 9.12 13.18
N SER A 178 1.15 9.43 14.35
CA SER A 178 -0.20 10.02 14.47
C SER A 178 -0.28 11.39 13.81
N GLN A 179 0.74 12.24 13.95
CA GLN A 179 0.74 13.55 13.30
C GLN A 179 0.80 13.45 11.78
N ALA A 180 1.57 12.52 11.22
CA ALA A 180 1.61 12.28 9.78
C ALA A 180 0.22 11.89 9.23
N VAL A 181 -0.48 10.99 9.95
CA VAL A 181 -1.86 10.60 9.61
C VAL A 181 -2.82 11.79 9.69
N TYR A 182 -2.74 12.60 10.75
CA TYR A 182 -3.58 13.80 10.89
C TYR A 182 -3.28 14.86 9.83
N THR A 183 -2.04 14.99 9.40
CA THR A 183 -1.64 15.89 8.31
C THR A 183 -2.30 15.47 6.98
N CYS A 184 -2.38 14.18 6.69
CA CYS A 184 -3.11 13.67 5.54
C CYS A 184 -4.63 13.82 5.72
N GLY A 185 -5.15 13.55 6.91
CA GLY A 185 -6.58 13.49 7.17
C GLY A 185 -7.30 12.50 6.24
N LYS A 186 -8.62 12.44 6.28
CA LYS A 186 -9.42 11.59 5.36
C LYS A 186 -9.30 12.04 3.90
N GLU A 187 -9.05 13.30 3.68
CA GLU A 187 -9.03 13.89 2.33
C GLU A 187 -7.82 13.39 1.52
N TYR A 188 -6.63 13.36 2.14
CA TYR A 188 -5.39 13.03 1.43
C TYR A 188 -4.83 11.66 1.75
N LEU A 189 -5.25 10.96 2.81
CA LEU A 189 -4.78 9.60 3.08
C LEU A 189 -5.46 8.63 2.10
N GLY A 190 -4.70 8.04 1.19
CA GLY A 190 -5.21 7.21 0.12
C GLY A 190 -4.79 5.75 0.18
N TYR A 191 -3.60 5.48 0.73
CA TYR A 191 -3.06 4.13 0.79
C TYR A 191 -2.09 3.96 1.96
N ILE A 192 -2.00 2.75 2.50
CA ILE A 192 -1.14 2.46 3.65
C ILE A 192 -0.43 1.12 3.49
N HIS A 193 0.90 1.13 3.65
CA HIS A 193 1.70 -0.06 3.90
C HIS A 193 2.01 -0.18 5.40
N VAL A 194 1.61 -1.31 6.00
CA VAL A 194 1.76 -1.62 7.43
C VAL A 194 2.98 -2.52 7.67
N ASN A 195 4.13 -1.99 7.30
CA ASN A 195 5.41 -2.70 7.36
C ASN A 195 6.11 -2.50 8.70
N GLU A 196 6.96 -3.42 9.11
CA GLU A 196 7.83 -3.21 10.24
C GLU A 196 9.06 -2.37 9.85
N ASN A 197 9.74 -1.79 10.84
CA ASN A 197 10.92 -0.93 10.65
C ASN A 197 12.10 -1.62 9.95
N ASP A 198 12.10 -2.92 9.88
CA ASP A 198 13.14 -3.73 9.23
C ASP A 198 12.59 -4.61 8.08
N ARG A 199 11.32 -4.37 7.64
CA ARG A 199 10.60 -5.20 6.67
C ARG A 199 10.32 -6.63 7.15
N GLY A 200 10.47 -6.89 8.46
CA GLY A 200 10.16 -8.15 9.09
C GLY A 200 8.66 -8.33 9.41
N ILE A 201 8.37 -9.23 10.35
CA ILE A 201 6.99 -9.51 10.76
C ILE A 201 6.39 -8.29 11.46
N PRO A 202 5.32 -7.67 10.94
CA PRO A 202 4.68 -6.52 11.58
C PRO A 202 4.29 -6.79 13.05
N GLY A 203 4.55 -5.80 13.91
CA GLY A 203 4.29 -5.90 15.34
C GLY A 203 5.40 -6.55 16.16
N THR A 204 6.56 -6.85 15.57
CA THR A 204 7.72 -7.42 16.29
C THR A 204 8.89 -6.45 16.45
N GLY A 205 8.79 -5.25 15.92
CA GLY A 205 9.87 -4.26 15.91
C GLY A 205 9.51 -2.95 16.61
N LEU A 206 9.82 -1.83 15.96
CA LEU A 206 9.77 -0.49 16.54
C LEU A 206 8.56 0.34 16.11
N VAL A 207 7.79 -0.12 15.11
CA VAL A 207 6.65 0.64 14.60
C VAL A 207 5.56 0.74 15.66
N PRO A 208 5.10 1.95 16.03
CA PRO A 208 4.09 2.15 17.05
C PRO A 208 2.67 1.91 16.48
N PHE A 209 2.39 0.67 16.05
CA PHE A 209 1.15 0.32 15.35
C PHE A 209 -0.12 0.71 16.10
N LYS A 210 -0.12 0.64 17.44
CA LYS A 210 -1.29 1.04 18.22
C LYS A 210 -1.59 2.53 18.03
N GLU A 211 -0.60 3.41 18.25
CA GLU A 211 -0.73 4.86 18.02
C GLU A 211 -1.14 5.17 16.58
N PHE A 212 -0.51 4.47 15.63
CA PHE A 212 -0.78 4.64 14.22
C PHE A 212 -2.23 4.28 13.87
N PHE A 213 -2.72 3.11 14.30
CA PHE A 213 -4.08 2.66 14.02
C PHE A 213 -5.14 3.51 14.75
N GLU A 214 -4.87 4.00 15.96
CA GLU A 214 -5.73 4.98 16.63
C GLU A 214 -5.89 6.25 15.79
N ALA A 215 -4.81 6.75 15.22
CA ALA A 215 -4.86 7.92 14.34
C ALA A 215 -5.58 7.63 13.02
N VAL A 216 -5.32 6.48 12.39
CA VAL A 216 -5.97 6.02 11.16
C VAL A 216 -7.49 5.89 11.34
N ALA A 217 -7.93 5.27 12.45
CA ALA A 217 -9.34 5.17 12.79
C ALA A 217 -9.97 6.55 13.02
N LYS A 218 -9.27 7.43 13.76
CA LYS A 218 -9.77 8.77 14.10
C LYS A 218 -9.97 9.68 12.89
N VAL A 219 -9.14 9.58 11.85
CA VAL A 219 -9.35 10.31 10.60
C VAL A 219 -10.41 9.67 9.70
N GLY A 220 -10.93 8.49 10.06
CA GLY A 220 -11.94 7.76 9.31
C GLY A 220 -11.43 7.21 7.98
N TYR A 221 -10.17 6.73 7.95
CA TYR A 221 -9.65 6.00 6.79
C TYR A 221 -10.29 4.61 6.74
N ASP A 222 -10.79 4.25 5.56
CA ASP A 222 -11.51 3.00 5.27
C ASP A 222 -10.90 2.20 4.10
N GLY A 223 -9.70 2.60 3.67
CA GLY A 223 -8.96 1.93 2.61
C GLY A 223 -8.13 0.72 3.09
N PRO A 224 -7.43 0.04 2.17
CA PRO A 224 -6.66 -1.14 2.48
C PRO A 224 -5.41 -0.83 3.33
N LEU A 225 -5.09 -1.78 4.22
CA LEU A 225 -3.83 -1.86 4.96
C LEU A 225 -3.04 -3.05 4.40
N VAL A 226 -1.93 -2.81 3.75
CA VAL A 226 -1.17 -3.86 3.04
C VAL A 226 0.19 -4.09 3.70
N ILE A 227 0.53 -5.37 3.90
CA ILE A 227 1.86 -5.78 4.35
C ILE A 227 2.76 -5.88 3.12
N GLU A 228 3.75 -5.00 3.03
CA GLU A 228 4.82 -5.11 2.04
C GLU A 228 6.08 -5.63 2.72
N SER A 229 6.49 -6.85 2.36
CA SER A 229 7.69 -7.49 2.90
C SER A 229 8.36 -8.30 1.80
N PHE A 230 9.67 -8.49 1.94
CA PHE A 230 10.47 -9.10 0.90
C PHE A 230 11.14 -10.36 1.43
N ASP A 231 10.90 -11.50 0.77
CA ASP A 231 11.55 -12.75 1.08
C ASP A 231 12.95 -12.77 0.45
N PRO A 232 14.03 -12.97 1.23
CA PRO A 232 15.40 -12.99 0.71
C PRO A 232 15.69 -14.15 -0.27
N SER A 233 14.79 -15.12 -0.40
CA SER A 233 14.90 -16.16 -1.44
C SER A 233 14.72 -15.60 -2.87
N PHE A 234 14.07 -14.44 -3.02
CA PHE A 234 13.98 -13.68 -4.26
C PHE A 234 15.15 -12.70 -4.37
N THR A 235 16.31 -13.21 -4.66
CA THR A 235 17.60 -12.51 -4.53
C THR A 235 17.71 -11.17 -5.25
N GLU A 236 17.10 -11.02 -6.42
CA GLU A 236 17.10 -9.76 -7.17
C GLU A 236 16.28 -8.68 -6.44
N LEU A 237 15.05 -9.01 -6.06
CA LEU A 237 14.19 -8.09 -5.32
C LEU A 237 14.75 -7.76 -3.94
N ALA A 238 15.20 -8.78 -3.20
CA ALA A 238 15.80 -8.60 -1.89
C ALA A 238 17.07 -7.74 -1.96
N GLY A 239 17.89 -7.91 -3.00
CA GLY A 239 19.07 -7.08 -3.24
C GLY A 239 18.72 -5.61 -3.48
N ASN A 240 17.71 -5.34 -4.29
CA ASN A 240 17.23 -3.98 -4.56
C ASN A 240 16.65 -3.30 -3.31
N CYS A 241 15.98 -4.08 -2.44
CA CYS A 241 15.37 -3.60 -1.20
C CYS A 241 16.30 -3.69 0.03
N ALA A 242 17.58 -4.02 -0.16
CA ALA A 242 18.59 -4.16 0.89
C ALA A 242 18.19 -5.16 2.01
N ILE A 243 17.56 -6.26 1.66
CA ILE A 243 17.19 -7.34 2.56
C ILE A 243 18.33 -8.35 2.66
N TRP A 244 19.18 -8.17 3.66
CA TRP A 244 20.43 -8.94 3.81
C TRP A 244 20.32 -10.10 4.82
N ARG A 245 19.18 -10.27 5.46
CA ARG A 245 18.93 -11.34 6.41
C ARG A 245 17.51 -11.87 6.32
N GLN A 246 17.28 -13.05 6.82
CA GLN A 246 15.97 -13.66 6.92
C GLN A 246 15.22 -13.15 8.18
N PHE A 247 13.97 -12.73 8.03
CA PHE A 247 13.14 -12.22 9.13
C PHE A 247 12.09 -13.24 9.60
N ALA A 248 11.79 -14.24 8.77
CA ALA A 248 10.92 -15.37 9.07
C ALA A 248 11.46 -16.61 8.38
N LYS A 249 11.01 -17.80 8.74
CA LYS A 249 11.43 -19.04 8.08
C LYS A 249 10.95 -19.11 6.63
N THR A 250 9.77 -18.56 6.37
CA THR A 250 9.14 -18.46 5.03
C THR A 250 8.35 -17.16 4.91
N GLY A 251 8.08 -16.72 3.67
CA GLY A 251 7.18 -15.60 3.41
C GLY A 251 5.75 -15.85 3.94
N GLU A 252 5.28 -17.10 3.90
CA GLU A 252 4.00 -17.52 4.47
C GLU A 252 3.96 -17.33 6.00
N GLU A 253 5.00 -17.72 6.72
CA GLU A 253 5.10 -17.48 8.18
C GLU A 253 5.04 -15.98 8.49
N LEU A 254 5.72 -15.14 7.69
CA LEU A 254 5.69 -13.69 7.82
C LEU A 254 4.27 -13.15 7.63
N ALA A 255 3.58 -13.59 6.59
CA ALA A 255 2.22 -13.17 6.28
C ALA A 255 1.24 -13.55 7.39
N ILE A 256 1.25 -14.81 7.84
CA ILE A 256 0.36 -15.31 8.90
C ILE A 256 0.58 -14.55 10.21
N LYS A 257 1.82 -14.46 10.67
CA LYS A 257 2.14 -13.79 11.93
C LYS A 257 1.90 -12.29 11.86
N GLY A 258 2.27 -11.66 10.74
CA GLY A 258 2.03 -10.24 10.52
C GLY A 258 0.55 -9.90 10.57
N LEU A 259 -0.28 -10.64 9.84
CA LEU A 259 -1.73 -10.46 9.86
C LEU A 259 -2.33 -10.65 11.26
N ALA A 260 -1.92 -11.72 11.97
CA ALA A 260 -2.39 -12.00 13.33
C ALA A 260 -2.02 -10.88 14.31
N ASN A 261 -0.77 -10.40 14.27
CA ASN A 261 -0.31 -9.31 15.11
C ASN A 261 -1.07 -8.01 14.85
N LEU A 262 -1.24 -7.63 13.57
CA LEU A 262 -1.95 -6.41 13.20
C LEU A 262 -3.43 -6.48 13.60
N LYS A 263 -4.10 -7.62 13.39
CA LYS A 263 -5.48 -7.83 13.87
C LYS A 263 -5.59 -7.74 15.39
N ALA A 264 -4.65 -8.33 16.12
CA ALA A 264 -4.63 -8.26 17.59
C ALA A 264 -4.43 -6.82 18.09
N ILE A 265 -3.57 -6.02 17.45
CA ILE A 265 -3.37 -4.62 17.79
C ILE A 265 -4.63 -3.81 17.46
N ALA A 266 -5.20 -3.97 16.27
CA ALA A 266 -6.42 -3.28 15.85
C ALA A 266 -7.59 -3.55 16.81
N ALA A 267 -7.71 -4.78 17.33
CA ALA A 267 -8.72 -5.15 18.32
C ALA A 267 -8.59 -4.43 19.67
N THR A 268 -7.46 -3.76 19.93
CA THR A 268 -7.26 -2.98 21.17
C THR A 268 -7.67 -1.52 21.04
N ILE A 269 -8.13 -1.07 19.88
CA ILE A 269 -8.45 0.33 19.61
C ILE A 269 -9.86 0.66 20.09
N PRO A 270 -10.04 1.59 21.05
CA PRO A 270 -11.32 1.78 21.73
C PRO A 270 -12.34 2.65 20.98
N ASP A 271 -11.95 3.35 19.91
CA ASP A 271 -12.79 4.38 19.31
C ASP A 271 -13.48 3.87 18.02
N GLY A 272 -14.72 3.44 18.17
CA GLY A 272 -15.65 3.14 17.09
C GLY A 272 -16.14 1.69 17.09
N PRO A 273 -17.28 1.39 16.48
CA PRO A 273 -17.76 0.02 16.34
C PRO A 273 -16.80 -0.81 15.51
N MET A 274 -16.27 -1.88 16.09
CA MET A 274 -15.40 -2.83 15.41
C MET A 274 -16.28 -3.81 14.62
N LYS A 275 -16.11 -3.86 13.30
CA LYS A 275 -16.73 -4.89 12.46
C LYS A 275 -15.80 -6.10 12.42
N ILE A 276 -16.27 -7.21 12.99
CA ILE A 276 -15.55 -8.48 12.94
C ILE A 276 -16.33 -9.42 12.04
N ALA A 277 -15.70 -9.87 10.96
CA ALA A 277 -16.24 -10.91 10.12
C ALA A 277 -15.75 -12.29 10.64
N ILE A 278 -16.69 -13.19 10.92
CA ILE A 278 -16.39 -14.54 11.34
C ILE A 278 -16.86 -15.51 10.26
N GLY A 279 -15.89 -16.14 9.61
CA GLY A 279 -16.14 -17.28 8.74
C GLY A 279 -15.40 -18.49 9.27
N CYS A 280 -15.97 -19.68 9.15
CA CYS A 280 -15.30 -20.90 9.54
C CYS A 280 -15.70 -22.05 8.63
N ASP A 281 -14.87 -23.08 8.59
CA ASP A 281 -15.22 -24.41 8.11
C ASP A 281 -15.85 -25.24 9.24
N GLU A 282 -16.25 -26.47 8.93
CA GLU A 282 -16.84 -27.39 9.91
C GLU A 282 -15.91 -27.66 11.10
N ALA A 283 -14.59 -27.64 10.90
CA ALA A 283 -13.61 -27.92 11.95
C ALA A 283 -13.50 -26.79 12.99
N ALA A 284 -13.81 -25.55 12.61
CA ALA A 284 -13.73 -24.38 13.49
C ALA A 284 -15.09 -23.94 14.07
N TYR A 285 -16.17 -24.67 13.81
CA TYR A 285 -17.53 -24.29 14.18
C TYR A 285 -17.68 -24.04 15.71
N GLN A 286 -17.13 -24.92 16.53
CA GLN A 286 -17.22 -24.77 17.99
C GLN A 286 -16.52 -23.49 18.48
N LEU A 287 -15.35 -23.20 17.95
CA LEU A 287 -14.59 -21.98 18.27
C LEU A 287 -15.36 -20.73 17.84
N LYS A 288 -16.01 -20.75 16.67
CA LYS A 288 -16.88 -19.67 16.20
C LYS A 288 -18.00 -19.39 17.21
N VAL A 289 -18.70 -20.41 17.67
CA VAL A 289 -19.80 -20.30 18.64
C VAL A 289 -19.31 -19.67 19.96
N GLU A 290 -18.17 -20.10 20.47
CA GLU A 290 -17.55 -19.54 21.69
C GLU A 290 -17.19 -18.05 21.53
N ILE A 291 -16.61 -17.67 20.41
CA ILE A 291 -16.29 -16.26 20.11
C ILE A 291 -17.56 -15.42 19.99
N MET A 292 -18.58 -15.90 19.29
CA MET A 292 -19.84 -15.17 19.14
C MET A 292 -20.54 -14.95 20.49
N GLU A 293 -20.55 -15.96 21.38
CA GLU A 293 -21.11 -15.81 22.73
C GLU A 293 -20.28 -14.82 23.59
N HIS A 294 -18.94 -14.83 23.45
CA HIS A 294 -18.06 -13.88 24.16
C HIS A 294 -18.29 -12.43 23.70
N LEU A 295 -18.58 -12.22 22.42
CA LEU A 295 -18.81 -10.87 21.86
C LEU A 295 -20.26 -10.40 22.02
N LYS A 296 -21.17 -11.27 22.41
CA LYS A 296 -22.59 -10.98 22.57
C LYS A 296 -22.83 -9.93 23.68
N GLY A 297 -23.51 -8.87 23.32
CA GLY A 297 -23.81 -7.78 24.26
C GLY A 297 -22.73 -6.69 24.34
N ARG A 298 -21.68 -6.73 23.57
CA ARG A 298 -20.75 -5.61 23.42
C ARG A 298 -21.30 -4.59 22.41
N GLU A 299 -21.50 -3.36 22.84
CA GLU A 299 -22.04 -2.28 22.00
C GLU A 299 -21.03 -1.75 20.97
N ASP A 300 -19.73 -1.97 21.22
CA ASP A 300 -18.60 -1.54 20.37
C ASP A 300 -18.27 -2.54 19.26
N VAL A 301 -18.98 -3.68 19.19
CA VAL A 301 -18.68 -4.76 18.23
C VAL A 301 -19.92 -5.14 17.44
N VAL A 302 -19.80 -5.14 16.12
CA VAL A 302 -20.77 -5.72 15.19
C VAL A 302 -20.22 -7.06 14.70
N VAL A 303 -20.88 -8.15 15.08
CA VAL A 303 -20.52 -9.51 14.65
C VAL A 303 -21.41 -9.93 13.51
N THR A 304 -20.81 -10.29 12.38
CA THR A 304 -21.52 -10.84 11.22
C THR A 304 -21.09 -12.30 11.02
N ASP A 305 -22.04 -13.21 11.07
CA ASP A 305 -21.82 -14.63 10.77
C ASP A 305 -22.10 -14.87 9.29
N PHE A 306 -21.08 -15.28 8.55
CA PHE A 306 -21.20 -15.61 7.12
C PHE A 306 -21.53 -17.09 6.88
N GLY A 307 -21.74 -17.86 7.95
CA GLY A 307 -22.10 -19.26 7.87
C GLY A 307 -20.93 -20.19 7.60
N ALA A 308 -21.19 -21.47 7.71
CA ALA A 308 -20.50 -22.56 7.05
C ALA A 308 -21.65 -23.43 6.50
N ASP A 309 -21.92 -23.27 5.24
CA ASP A 309 -22.84 -24.17 4.51
C ASP A 309 -22.05 -25.31 3.88
#